data_6f87d37e0fe9c1fbf8316c586b0c9cf7
#
_entry.id   6f87d37e0fe9c1fbf8316c586b0c9cf7
#
_cell.length_a   1.000
_cell.length_b   1.000
_cell.length_c   1.000
_cell.angle_alpha   90.00
_cell.angle_beta   90.00
_cell.angle_gamma   90.00
#
_symmetry.space_group_name_H-M   'P 1'
#
loop_
_entity.id
_entity.type
_entity.pdbx_description
1 polymer ?
#
loop_
_entity_poly.entity_id
_entity_poly.type
_entity_poly.pdbx_seq_one_letter_code
_entity_poly.pdbx_strand_id
1 'polypeptide(L)'
;MKIQYQKIENGLEILRIWQDSGIIKVPEQIEGIPVIRIAPYTFSLHKDEEEKNASVYQTETDEEDDRFAQPEELCCGGMVREIHLPSTVQSIGNYAFYNFSSVINLEINNCGDIGKYAFQNCLKLENVTIKNCGNI
;
A
#
# COMPACT_ATOMS: atom_id res chain seq x y z
N MET A 1 -7.34 -5.75 7.87
CA MET A 1 -6.56 -4.69 7.18
C MET A 1 -7.12 -3.32 7.51
N LYS A 2 -6.25 -2.41 7.80
CA LYS A 2 -6.63 -1.05 8.13
C LYS A 2 -5.94 -0.12 7.14
N ILE A 3 -6.68 0.82 6.57
CA ILE A 3 -6.16 1.72 5.54
C ILE A 3 -6.37 3.16 5.95
N GLN A 4 -5.29 3.93 5.93
CA GLN A 4 -5.36 5.36 6.11
C GLN A 4 -5.32 6.01 4.73
N TYR A 5 -6.25 6.91 4.46
CA TYR A 5 -6.36 7.50 3.15
C TYR A 5 -6.86 8.94 3.25
N GLN A 6 -6.72 9.66 2.15
CA GLN A 6 -7.24 11.01 2.06
C GLN A 6 -7.84 11.24 0.69
N LYS A 7 -8.77 12.18 0.63
CA LYS A 7 -9.41 12.58 -0.61
C LYS A 7 -8.49 13.52 -1.36
N ILE A 8 -8.32 13.27 -2.64
CA ILE A 8 -7.56 14.15 -3.52
C ILE A 8 -8.42 14.44 -4.74
N GLU A 9 -7.92 15.24 -5.67
CA GLU A 9 -8.65 15.53 -6.88
C GLU A 9 -8.88 14.24 -7.68
N ASN A 10 -10.11 13.94 -7.99
CA ASN A 10 -10.55 12.79 -8.77
C ASN A 10 -10.48 11.42 -8.09
N GLY A 11 -10.17 11.37 -6.79
CA GLY A 11 -10.15 10.07 -6.14
C GLY A 11 -9.55 10.09 -4.75
N LEU A 12 -8.97 8.96 -4.38
CA LEU A 12 -8.36 8.78 -3.07
C LEU A 12 -6.88 8.45 -3.21
N GLU A 13 -6.11 8.90 -2.23
CA GLU A 13 -4.72 8.53 -2.07
C GLU A 13 -4.60 7.66 -0.82
N ILE A 14 -3.98 6.50 -0.97
CA ILE A 14 -3.69 5.64 0.18
C ILE A 14 -2.42 6.14 0.85
N LEU A 15 -2.52 6.43 2.13
CA LEU A 15 -1.40 6.96 2.90
C LEU A 15 -0.64 5.89 3.64
N ARG A 16 -1.36 4.87 4.16
CA ARG A 16 -0.71 3.81 4.89
C ARG A 16 -1.65 2.62 5.02
N ILE A 17 -1.07 1.43 5.09
CA ILE A 17 -1.83 0.20 5.28
C ILE A 17 -1.22 -0.60 6.42
N TRP A 18 -2.07 -1.12 7.29
CA TRP A 18 -1.66 -1.99 8.39
C TRP A 18 -2.25 -3.37 8.17
N GLN A 19 -1.39 -4.34 8.00
CA GLN A 19 -1.73 -5.74 7.94
C GLN A 19 -0.45 -6.52 8.19
N ASP A 20 -0.49 -7.52 9.04
CA ASP A 20 0.74 -8.17 9.47
C ASP A 20 1.08 -9.47 8.75
N SER A 21 0.22 -9.99 7.92
CA SER A 21 0.53 -11.25 7.25
C SER A 21 -0.24 -11.45 5.95
N GLY A 22 0.23 -12.41 5.18
CA GLY A 22 -0.49 -12.91 4.02
C GLY A 22 -0.44 -12.02 2.80
N ILE A 23 -1.61 -11.82 2.22
CA ILE A 23 -1.78 -11.10 0.96
C ILE A 23 -2.55 -9.81 1.21
N ILE A 24 -2.02 -8.71 0.71
CA ILE A 24 -2.73 -7.43 0.75
C ILE A 24 -3.36 -7.19 -0.62
N LYS A 25 -4.67 -7.03 -0.65
CA LYS A 25 -5.39 -6.65 -1.85
C LYS A 25 -5.97 -5.26 -1.61
N VAL A 26 -5.36 -4.26 -2.21
CA VAL A 26 -5.82 -2.89 -2.05
C VAL A 26 -7.13 -2.72 -2.82
N PRO A 27 -8.18 -2.18 -2.19
CA PRO A 27 -9.48 -2.06 -2.86
C PRO A 27 -9.45 -1.05 -3.99
N GLU A 28 -10.30 -1.28 -4.99
CA GLU A 28 -10.44 -0.34 -6.12
C GLU A 28 -11.08 0.96 -5.68
N GLN A 29 -11.94 0.88 -4.68
CA GLN A 29 -12.65 2.06 -4.20
C GLN A 29 -12.96 1.93 -2.72
N ILE A 30 -13.12 3.05 -2.05
CA ILE A 30 -13.56 3.12 -0.67
C ILE A 30 -14.73 4.09 -0.66
N GLU A 31 -15.88 3.63 -0.16
CA GLU A 31 -17.10 4.43 -0.13
C GLU A 31 -17.49 4.99 -1.51
N GLY A 32 -17.26 4.20 -2.54
CA GLY A 32 -17.62 4.58 -3.90
C GLY A 32 -16.62 5.48 -4.61
N ILE A 33 -15.52 5.86 -3.96
CA ILE A 33 -14.53 6.76 -4.54
C ILE A 33 -13.29 5.95 -4.93
N PRO A 34 -12.83 6.06 -6.17
CA PRO A 34 -11.72 5.22 -6.64
C PRO A 34 -10.39 5.53 -5.98
N VAL A 35 -9.63 4.49 -5.71
CA VAL A 35 -8.26 4.61 -5.21
C VAL A 35 -7.36 4.83 -6.41
N ILE A 36 -6.75 6.02 -6.52
CA ILE A 36 -5.98 6.38 -7.70
C ILE A 36 -4.50 6.66 -7.44
N ARG A 37 -4.10 6.76 -6.18
CA ARG A 37 -2.70 7.06 -5.87
C ARG A 37 -2.24 6.32 -4.62
N ILE A 38 -0.99 5.88 -4.66
CA ILE A 38 -0.30 5.33 -3.51
C ILE A 38 0.71 6.39 -3.07
N ALA A 39 0.61 6.84 -1.84
CA ALA A 39 1.46 7.91 -1.32
C ALA A 39 2.90 7.44 -1.11
N PRO A 40 3.84 8.37 -0.99
CA PRO A 40 5.19 8.01 -0.57
C PRO A 40 5.16 7.26 0.76
N TYR A 41 6.03 6.27 0.89
CA TYR A 41 6.21 5.49 2.11
C TYR A 41 4.99 4.67 2.56
N THR A 42 3.96 4.52 1.73
CA THR A 42 2.73 3.81 2.12
C THR A 42 3.00 2.43 2.70
N PHE A 43 3.84 1.65 2.05
CA PHE A 43 4.16 0.28 2.49
C PHE A 43 5.53 0.19 3.16
N SER A 44 6.17 1.32 3.36
CA SER A 44 7.48 1.33 3.99
C SER A 44 7.35 1.11 5.50
N LEU A 45 8.29 0.40 6.07
CA LEU A 45 8.35 0.27 7.52
C LEU A 45 8.76 1.57 8.18
N HIS A 46 9.34 2.47 7.40
CA HIS A 46 9.81 3.76 7.88
C HIS A 46 8.86 4.87 7.44
N LYS A 47 8.36 5.62 8.39
CA LYS A 47 7.52 6.77 8.08
C LYS A 47 7.83 7.87 9.10
N ASP A 48 8.18 9.03 8.58
CA ASP A 48 8.63 10.14 9.41
C ASP A 48 7.52 11.03 9.94
N GLU A 49 6.39 11.09 9.26
CA GLU A 49 5.34 12.05 9.61
C GLU A 49 3.98 11.39 9.76
N GLU A 50 3.17 11.93 10.67
CA GLU A 50 1.80 11.51 10.82
C GLU A 50 0.87 12.35 9.97
N GLU A 51 -0.10 11.70 9.37
CA GLU A 51 -1.15 12.37 8.61
C GLU A 51 -2.31 12.67 9.54
N LYS A 52 -2.43 13.91 9.94
CA LYS A 52 -3.38 14.29 10.99
C LYS A 52 -4.84 14.33 10.55
N ASN A 53 -5.10 14.57 9.29
CA ASN A 53 -6.46 14.73 8.79
C ASN A 53 -6.94 13.59 7.91
N ALA A 54 -6.30 12.46 8.02
CA ALA A 54 -6.60 11.32 7.18
C ALA A 54 -7.77 10.52 7.72
N SER A 55 -8.54 9.94 6.81
CA SER A 55 -9.61 9.02 7.15
C SER A 55 -9.07 7.61 7.29
N VAL A 56 -9.81 6.77 7.99
CA VAL A 56 -9.42 5.38 8.20
C VAL A 56 -10.54 4.47 7.73
N TYR A 57 -10.17 3.44 6.98
CA TYR A 57 -11.06 2.39 6.53
C TYR A 57 -10.54 1.06 7.07
N GLN A 58 -11.42 0.26 7.65
CA GLN A 58 -11.03 -1.03 8.18
C GLN A 58 -11.95 -2.11 7.62
N THR A 59 -11.35 -3.18 7.13
CA THR A 59 -12.12 -4.33 6.66
C THR A 59 -12.48 -5.20 7.85
N GLU A 60 -13.53 -5.99 7.68
CA GLU A 60 -14.01 -6.85 8.74
C GLU A 60 -13.48 -8.28 8.65
N THR A 61 -12.71 -8.58 7.62
CA THR A 61 -12.37 -9.96 7.33
C THR A 61 -11.29 -10.57 8.20
N ASP A 62 -10.45 -9.77 8.79
CA ASP A 62 -9.27 -10.27 9.49
C ASP A 62 -9.38 -10.10 10.98
N GLU A 63 -10.56 -10.25 11.42
CA GLU A 63 -10.95 -9.97 12.78
C GLU A 63 -10.23 -10.79 13.83
N GLU A 64 -9.87 -12.01 13.48
CA GLU A 64 -9.46 -12.95 14.51
C GLU A 64 -8.23 -12.54 15.27
N ASP A 65 -7.36 -11.79 14.68
CA ASP A 65 -6.10 -11.47 15.34
C ASP A 65 -5.79 -10.00 15.48
N ASP A 66 -6.79 -9.16 15.35
CA ASP A 66 -6.61 -7.72 15.54
C ASP A 66 -6.07 -7.38 16.90
N ARG A 67 -6.35 -8.22 17.89
CA ARG A 67 -5.88 -7.97 19.27
C ARG A 67 -4.35 -7.98 19.38
N PHE A 68 -3.65 -8.57 18.41
CA PHE A 68 -2.20 -8.60 18.41
C PHE A 68 -1.58 -7.58 17.47
N ALA A 69 -2.39 -6.86 16.72
CA ALA A 69 -1.88 -5.88 15.80
C ALA A 69 -1.39 -4.64 16.54
N GLN A 70 -0.30 -4.06 16.05
CA GLN A 70 0.26 -2.84 16.60
C GLN A 70 0.27 -1.80 15.49
N PRO A 71 -0.90 -1.32 15.07
CA PRO A 71 -0.99 -0.48 13.89
C PRO A 71 -0.21 0.83 13.98
N GLU A 72 0.09 1.28 15.18
CA GLU A 72 0.89 2.49 15.35
C GLU A 72 2.37 2.24 15.06
N GLU A 73 2.80 1.00 15.20
CA GLU A 73 4.21 0.68 15.10
C GLU A 73 4.58 0.01 13.79
N LEU A 74 3.70 -0.84 13.27
CA LEU A 74 4.02 -1.63 12.08
C LEU A 74 3.06 -1.32 10.96
N CYS A 75 3.60 -0.83 9.88
CA CYS A 75 2.79 -0.62 8.69
C CYS A 75 2.36 -1.96 8.11
N CYS A 76 3.30 -2.69 7.58
CA CYS A 76 3.03 -4.03 7.07
C CYS A 76 3.97 -4.97 7.80
N GLY A 77 3.40 -5.93 8.47
CA GLY A 77 4.20 -6.86 9.24
C GLY A 77 5.14 -7.69 8.40
N GLY A 78 6.14 -8.26 9.05
CA GLY A 78 7.15 -9.06 8.37
C GLY A 78 6.63 -10.34 7.74
N MET A 79 5.36 -10.65 7.88
CA MET A 79 4.75 -11.84 7.31
C MET A 79 3.94 -11.57 6.05
N VAL A 80 3.85 -10.34 5.60
CA VAL A 80 3.17 -10.03 4.34
C VAL A 80 4.04 -10.49 3.18
N ARG A 81 3.47 -11.28 2.28
CA ARG A 81 4.19 -11.90 1.16
C ARG A 81 3.80 -11.37 -0.20
N GLU A 82 2.58 -10.90 -0.34
CA GLU A 82 2.05 -10.49 -1.63
C GLU A 82 1.25 -9.21 -1.51
N ILE A 83 1.35 -8.37 -2.53
CA ILE A 83 0.55 -7.14 -2.62
C ILE A 83 -0.03 -7.06 -4.03
N HIS A 84 -1.33 -6.80 -4.11
CA HIS A 84 -2.04 -6.57 -5.36
C HIS A 84 -2.63 -5.18 -5.35
N LEU A 85 -2.18 -4.35 -6.30
CA LEU A 85 -2.74 -3.02 -6.48
C LEU A 85 -3.81 -3.05 -7.57
N PRO A 86 -4.91 -2.33 -7.39
CA PRO A 86 -6.00 -2.36 -8.37
C PRO A 86 -5.68 -1.57 -9.62
N SER A 87 -6.45 -1.82 -10.68
CA SER A 87 -6.26 -1.15 -11.96
C SER A 87 -6.60 0.34 -11.91
N THR A 88 -7.23 0.80 -10.86
CA THR A 88 -7.57 2.22 -10.70
C THR A 88 -6.38 3.08 -10.31
N VAL A 89 -5.31 2.49 -9.78
CA VAL A 89 -4.14 3.24 -9.33
C VAL A 89 -3.43 3.85 -10.54
N GLN A 90 -3.20 5.15 -10.51
CA GLN A 90 -2.56 5.91 -11.57
C GLN A 90 -1.12 6.29 -11.28
N SER A 91 -0.76 6.34 -10.00
CA SER A 91 0.63 6.68 -9.65
C SER A 91 1.01 6.08 -8.31
N ILE A 92 2.30 5.80 -8.18
CA ILE A 92 2.90 5.25 -6.97
C ILE A 92 3.99 6.21 -6.55
N GLY A 93 3.96 6.65 -5.29
CA GLY A 93 4.86 7.66 -4.79
C GLY A 93 6.29 7.19 -4.58
N ASN A 94 7.18 8.13 -4.33
CA ASN A 94 8.58 7.86 -4.03
C ASN A 94 8.67 7.01 -2.76
N TYR A 95 9.55 6.03 -2.75
CA TYR A 95 9.79 5.19 -1.57
C TYR A 95 8.56 4.41 -1.10
N ALA A 96 7.55 4.22 -1.95
CA ALA A 96 6.30 3.60 -1.52
C ALA A 96 6.48 2.24 -0.85
N PHE A 97 7.41 1.43 -1.34
CA PHE A 97 7.70 0.10 -0.80
C PHE A 97 9.10 0.01 -0.17
N TYR A 98 9.66 1.15 0.15
CA TYR A 98 11.03 1.21 0.67
C TYR A 98 11.18 0.37 1.94
N ASN A 99 12.21 -0.48 1.95
CA ASN A 99 12.51 -1.37 3.07
C ASN A 99 11.43 -2.42 3.38
N PHE A 100 10.55 -2.68 2.45
CA PHE A 100 9.54 -3.72 2.62
C PHE A 100 10.19 -5.07 2.29
N SER A 101 10.92 -5.62 3.24
CA SER A 101 11.78 -6.77 2.98
C SER A 101 11.08 -8.12 2.97
N SER A 102 9.80 -8.20 3.34
CA SER A 102 9.10 -9.48 3.36
C SER A 102 8.34 -9.80 2.09
N VAL A 103 8.01 -8.81 1.27
CA VAL A 103 7.19 -9.04 0.09
C VAL A 103 7.97 -9.83 -0.96
N ILE A 104 7.31 -10.85 -1.52
CA ILE A 104 7.89 -11.72 -2.54
C ILE A 104 7.25 -11.45 -3.89
N ASN A 105 5.94 -11.27 -3.91
CA ASN A 105 5.19 -11.07 -5.15
C ASN A 105 4.44 -9.74 -5.12
N LEU A 106 4.59 -8.96 -6.18
CA LEU A 106 3.92 -7.68 -6.30
C LEU A 106 3.21 -7.61 -7.65
N GLU A 107 1.92 -7.33 -7.62
CA GLU A 107 1.13 -7.16 -8.83
C GLU A 107 0.60 -5.73 -8.91
N ILE A 108 0.99 -5.05 -9.98
CA ILE A 108 0.54 -3.69 -10.26
C ILE A 108 -0.23 -3.75 -11.56
N ASN A 109 -1.56 -3.63 -11.49
CA ASN A 109 -2.40 -3.86 -12.65
C ASN A 109 -2.48 -2.69 -13.61
N ASN A 110 -2.27 -1.49 -13.11
CA ASN A 110 -2.28 -0.31 -13.96
C ASN A 110 -1.62 0.81 -13.18
N CYS A 111 -0.79 1.60 -13.86
CA CYS A 111 -0.10 2.65 -13.16
C CYS A 111 0.53 3.60 -14.17
N GLY A 112 0.30 4.88 -13.99
CA GLY A 112 0.91 5.88 -14.85
C GLY A 112 2.38 6.04 -14.55
N ASP A 113 2.69 6.36 -13.30
CA ASP A 113 4.06 6.65 -12.88
C ASP A 113 4.42 5.90 -11.62
N ILE A 114 5.67 5.47 -11.56
CA ILE A 114 6.24 4.86 -10.35
C ILE A 114 7.37 5.77 -9.89
N GLY A 115 7.32 6.18 -8.64
CA GLY A 115 8.25 7.14 -8.08
C GLY A 115 9.66 6.60 -7.88
N LYS A 116 10.56 7.52 -7.52
CA LYS A 116 11.97 7.18 -7.28
C LYS A 116 12.10 6.29 -6.05
N TYR A 117 12.98 5.31 -6.18
CA TYR A 117 13.30 4.40 -5.06
C TYR A 117 12.10 3.65 -4.50
N ALA A 118 11.03 3.51 -5.31
CA ALA A 118 9.80 2.88 -4.84
C ALA A 118 10.03 1.47 -4.30
N PHE A 119 10.96 0.73 -4.87
CA PHE A 119 11.22 -0.65 -4.46
C PHE A 119 12.60 -0.84 -3.81
N GLN A 120 13.23 0.23 -3.35
CA GLN A 120 14.55 0.13 -2.77
C GLN A 120 14.53 -0.74 -1.50
N ASN A 121 15.49 -1.65 -1.42
CA ASN A 121 15.64 -2.57 -0.29
C ASN A 121 14.46 -3.54 -0.11
N CYS A 122 13.75 -3.86 -1.18
CA CYS A 122 12.79 -4.96 -1.16
C CYS A 122 13.55 -6.26 -1.41
N LEU A 123 14.26 -6.72 -0.41
CA LEU A 123 15.29 -7.75 -0.57
C LEU A 123 14.79 -9.14 -0.96
N LYS A 124 13.54 -9.45 -0.67
CA LYS A 124 12.95 -10.74 -1.02
C LYS A 124 12.06 -10.71 -2.24
N LEU A 125 11.94 -9.57 -2.88
CA LEU A 125 11.06 -9.43 -4.02
C LEU A 125 11.56 -10.27 -5.19
N GLU A 126 10.75 -11.23 -5.63
CA GLU A 126 11.11 -12.14 -6.72
C GLU A 126 10.27 -11.92 -7.96
N ASN A 127 8.99 -11.64 -7.79
CA ASN A 127 8.06 -11.53 -8.92
C ASN A 127 7.35 -10.18 -8.90
N VAL A 128 7.54 -9.43 -9.95
CA VAL A 128 6.84 -8.16 -10.13
C VAL A 128 6.11 -8.23 -11.46
N THR A 129 4.79 -8.07 -11.42
CA THR A 129 3.96 -8.01 -12.61
C THR A 129 3.42 -6.60 -12.73
N ILE A 130 3.80 -5.91 -13.77
CA ILE A 130 3.36 -4.53 -14.01
C ILE A 130 2.68 -4.49 -15.35
N LYS A 131 1.42 -4.07 -15.35
CA LYS A 131 0.60 -3.97 -16.55
C LYS A 131 0.26 -2.51 -16.82
N ASN A 132 0.30 -2.12 -18.09
CA ASN A 132 -0.14 -0.79 -18.52
C ASN A 132 0.53 0.36 -17.76
N CYS A 133 1.81 0.23 -17.48
CA CYS A 133 2.54 1.24 -16.75
C CYS A 133 3.19 2.23 -17.72
N GLY A 134 3.11 3.52 -17.40
CA GLY A 134 3.69 4.55 -18.26
C GLY A 134 5.19 4.69 -18.03
N ASN A 135 5.58 5.55 -17.10
CA ASN A 135 6.99 5.85 -16.82
C ASN A 135 7.41 5.21 -15.50
N ILE A 136 8.54 4.59 -15.53
CA ILE A 136 9.09 3.93 -14.34
C ILE A 136 10.40 4.59 -13.96
#